data_26a29ba8a33a45c9e9a5670c9c9a25c8
#
_entry.id   26a29ba8a33a45c9e9a5670c9c9a25c8
#
_cell.length_a   1.000
_cell.length_b   1.000
_cell.length_c   1.000
_cell.angle_alpha   90.00
_cell.angle_beta   90.00
_cell.angle_gamma   90.00
#
_symmetry.space_group_name_H-M   'P 1'
#
loop_
_entity.id
_entity.type
_entity.pdbx_description
1 polymer ?
#
loop_
_entity_poly.entity_id
_entity_poly.type
_entity_poly.pdbx_seq_one_letter_code
_entity_poly.pdbx_strand_id
1 'polypeptide(L)'
;MSGPIPQLSPARPGNIRQFKISGQDVTGFDNNNNSRTSLADLRYYENILSPSITFKVGIEETDNLLDSLPIKGGEKCDISIEDSQNNRLSLSLYVNRIRNVVKDPLQCNYFLDLTTEESFKNDQSRVVKRYDGKISDSVKKILTESTSGSDGIKTSKVNDKNFDKTLIKYNFIGNNKKPFHVCTWLASKSVPENAGKSGGAAGYLFYETQDGFNFRSIDALFKEQKPKKKLIFTGTPDTPVDYNDKIIQYSVQRDIDVRNNLALGTYANESIFFDFYEFKYRERSYSVDEGGVSGSKDKLEHGGKDDFSASVTDSVRSKPSRIMTRILDVGTLPEGRTSKEQLKNWKDKPDQPTFDAEKVMVQSTMRYNQLFSIKINVLIAGDFSLRAGDLVSCDFSEVDPSTSVGIDKRSSGIYMIASVCHRLTSKHTTSNLTLVRDTFGKKPS
;
A
#
# COMPACT_ATOMS: atom_id res chain seq x y z
N MET A 1 -22.62 15.00 -21.08
CA MET A 1 -23.98 14.45 -20.87
C MET A 1 -23.82 13.17 -20.08
N SER A 2 -24.13 13.22 -18.79
CA SER A 2 -24.11 12.03 -17.91
C SER A 2 -25.38 11.23 -18.21
N GLY A 3 -25.21 10.09 -18.90
CA GLY A 3 -26.28 9.13 -19.04
C GLY A 3 -26.77 8.63 -17.69
N PRO A 4 -28.02 8.14 -17.58
CA PRO A 4 -28.54 7.62 -16.35
C PRO A 4 -27.67 6.47 -15.87
N ILE A 5 -27.22 6.56 -14.63
CA ILE A 5 -26.52 5.49 -13.94
C ILE A 5 -27.43 4.27 -13.97
N PRO A 6 -27.00 3.13 -14.54
CA PRO A 6 -27.81 1.92 -14.54
C PRO A 6 -28.21 1.63 -13.09
N GLN A 7 -29.47 1.32 -12.84
CA GLN A 7 -29.90 0.84 -11.54
C GLN A 7 -29.14 -0.44 -11.23
N LEU A 8 -28.10 -0.30 -10.44
CA LEU A 8 -27.22 -1.37 -9.98
C LEU A 8 -28.01 -2.28 -9.03
N SER A 9 -28.56 -3.32 -9.57
CA SER A 9 -28.89 -4.51 -8.81
C SER A 9 -27.70 -5.46 -8.93
N PRO A 10 -27.22 -6.11 -8.00
CA PRO A 10 -27.06 -5.84 -6.60
C PRO A 10 -25.74 -6.37 -6.04
N ALA A 11 -24.92 -5.49 -5.64
CA ALA A 11 -24.10 -5.86 -4.51
C ALA A 11 -25.10 -5.99 -3.33
N ARG A 12 -25.39 -7.21 -2.91
CA ARG A 12 -26.31 -7.46 -1.80
C ARG A 12 -25.84 -6.64 -0.57
N PRO A 13 -26.76 -6.21 0.32
CA PRO A 13 -26.34 -5.57 1.55
C PRO A 13 -25.48 -6.54 2.36
N GLY A 14 -24.43 -6.03 2.94
CA GLY A 14 -23.66 -6.76 3.95
C GLY A 14 -24.30 -6.59 5.32
N ASN A 15 -23.75 -7.26 6.32
CA ASN A 15 -24.26 -7.23 7.68
C ASN A 15 -23.27 -6.52 8.62
N ILE A 16 -23.80 -5.65 9.46
CA ILE A 16 -23.06 -5.12 10.60
C ILE A 16 -23.32 -6.07 11.76
N ARG A 17 -22.29 -6.78 12.21
CA ARG A 17 -22.39 -7.73 13.31
C ARG A 17 -22.15 -7.08 14.66
N GLN A 18 -21.30 -6.06 14.68
CA GLN A 18 -20.95 -5.35 15.90
C GLN A 18 -20.41 -3.98 15.57
N PHE A 19 -20.82 -2.98 16.31
CA PHE A 19 -20.17 -1.69 16.36
C PHE A 19 -20.26 -1.14 17.78
N LYS A 20 -19.14 -1.19 18.51
CA LYS A 20 -19.07 -0.71 19.90
C LYS A 20 -18.14 0.48 19.99
N ILE A 21 -18.54 1.50 20.75
CA ILE A 21 -17.71 2.65 21.12
C ILE A 21 -17.54 2.60 22.63
N SER A 22 -16.30 2.59 23.13
CA SER A 22 -15.98 2.45 24.55
C SER A 22 -16.68 1.27 25.25
N GLY A 23 -16.88 0.17 24.51
CA GLY A 23 -17.57 -1.03 24.99
C GLY A 23 -19.10 -1.01 24.89
N GLN A 24 -19.71 0.13 24.59
CA GLN A 24 -21.17 0.24 24.43
C GLN A 24 -21.57 -0.02 22.97
N ASP A 25 -22.54 -0.90 22.75
CA ASP A 25 -23.07 -1.18 21.42
C ASP A 25 -23.96 -0.03 20.95
N VAL A 26 -23.60 0.51 19.79
CA VAL A 26 -24.33 1.63 19.16
C VAL A 26 -25.23 1.19 18.00
N THR A 27 -25.27 -0.12 17.71
CA THR A 27 -26.09 -0.64 16.60
C THR A 27 -27.54 -0.94 17.00
N GLY A 28 -27.84 -0.95 18.31
CA GLY A 28 -29.17 -1.29 18.81
C GLY A 28 -29.59 -2.74 18.63
N PHE A 29 -28.65 -3.64 18.35
CA PHE A 29 -28.92 -5.08 18.21
C PHE A 29 -29.07 -5.82 19.55
N ASP A 30 -28.87 -5.16 20.69
CA ASP A 30 -29.21 -5.75 21.99
C ASP A 30 -30.72 -5.75 22.19
N ASN A 31 -31.27 -6.89 22.55
CA ASN A 31 -32.68 -7.33 22.55
C ASN A 31 -33.70 -6.43 23.27
N ASN A 32 -33.32 -5.26 23.76
CA ASN A 32 -34.18 -4.35 24.49
C ASN A 32 -34.18 -2.91 23.98
N ASN A 33 -33.59 -2.64 22.79
CA ASN A 33 -33.34 -1.25 22.41
C ASN A 33 -34.09 -0.78 21.19
N ASN A 34 -34.89 0.23 21.43
CA ASN A 34 -35.31 1.24 20.47
C ASN A 34 -34.14 2.17 20.07
N SER A 35 -32.93 1.66 19.87
CA SER A 35 -31.84 2.52 19.40
C SER A 35 -32.20 3.08 18.02
N ARG A 36 -32.24 4.39 17.96
CA ARG A 36 -32.54 5.17 16.77
C ARG A 36 -31.29 5.65 16.07
N THR A 37 -30.19 4.91 16.25
CA THR A 37 -28.90 5.18 15.60
C THR A 37 -28.79 4.33 14.35
N SER A 38 -28.54 4.97 13.22
CA SER A 38 -28.28 4.31 11.94
C SER A 38 -26.83 4.52 11.52
N LEU A 39 -26.17 3.43 11.15
CA LEU A 39 -24.86 3.47 10.50
C LEU A 39 -25.07 3.55 8.99
N ALA A 40 -25.06 4.76 8.45
CA ALA A 40 -25.46 5.04 7.07
C ALA A 40 -24.41 4.65 6.03
N ASP A 41 -23.13 4.86 6.34
CA ASP A 41 -22.02 4.66 5.39
C ASP A 41 -20.74 4.27 6.13
N LEU A 42 -20.30 3.03 5.94
CA LEU A 42 -19.06 2.52 6.51
C LEU A 42 -18.04 2.33 5.39
N ARG A 43 -16.85 2.88 5.56
CA ARG A 43 -15.77 2.80 4.57
C ARG A 43 -14.47 2.41 5.21
N TYR A 44 -13.95 1.28 4.80
CA TYR A 44 -12.65 0.76 5.20
C TYR A 44 -11.62 0.99 4.11
N TYR A 45 -10.43 1.47 4.47
CA TYR A 45 -9.36 1.79 3.53
C TYR A 45 -8.04 1.12 3.90
N GLU A 46 -7.45 0.45 2.91
CA GLU A 46 -6.04 0.04 2.91
C GLU A 46 -5.32 0.61 1.68
N ASN A 47 -4.01 0.87 1.84
CA ASN A 47 -3.18 1.36 0.74
C ASN A 47 -1.74 0.93 0.94
N ILE A 48 -1.10 0.38 -0.10
CA ILE A 48 0.32 -0.04 -0.06
C ILE A 48 1.31 1.09 0.26
N LEU A 49 0.90 2.34 0.12
CA LEU A 49 1.70 3.52 0.46
C LEU A 49 1.34 4.12 1.84
N SER A 50 0.37 3.55 2.55
CA SER A 50 -0.05 4.02 3.87
C SER A 50 0.35 3.03 4.97
N PRO A 51 1.10 3.46 5.98
CA PRO A 51 1.49 2.60 7.09
C PRO A 51 0.36 2.38 8.12
N SER A 52 -0.84 2.87 7.86
CA SER A 52 -1.98 2.71 8.77
C SER A 52 -3.30 2.57 8.02
N ILE A 53 -4.20 1.78 8.60
CA ILE A 53 -5.57 1.61 8.16
C ILE A 53 -6.39 2.84 8.56
N THR A 54 -7.36 3.19 7.72
CA THR A 54 -8.36 4.20 8.01
C THR A 54 -9.75 3.63 7.85
N PHE A 55 -10.64 3.93 8.79
CA PHE A 55 -12.06 3.58 8.71
C PHE A 55 -12.91 4.83 8.90
N LYS A 56 -13.96 4.99 8.12
CA LYS A 56 -14.88 6.11 8.21
C LYS A 56 -16.29 5.59 8.44
N VAL A 57 -17.00 6.19 9.37
CA VAL A 57 -18.36 5.83 9.71
C VAL A 57 -19.23 7.06 9.63
N GLY A 58 -20.26 7.01 8.80
CA GLY A 58 -21.37 8.00 8.83
C GLY A 58 -22.43 7.53 9.80
N ILE A 59 -22.75 8.35 10.80
CA ILE A 59 -23.74 8.09 11.83
C ILE A 59 -24.87 9.08 11.69
N GLU A 60 -26.09 8.54 11.68
CA GLU A 60 -27.35 9.29 11.76
C GLU A 60 -28.04 8.86 13.06
N GLU A 61 -28.27 9.78 13.98
CA GLU A 61 -28.81 9.49 15.29
C GLU A 61 -29.95 10.46 15.72
N THR A 62 -30.85 9.94 16.54
CA THR A 62 -31.93 10.73 17.18
C THR A 62 -31.87 10.67 18.72
N ASP A 63 -30.91 9.94 19.29
CA ASP A 63 -30.82 9.65 20.73
C ASP A 63 -29.74 10.48 21.45
N ASN A 64 -29.21 11.50 20.77
CA ASN A 64 -28.13 12.36 21.30
C ASN A 64 -26.91 11.56 21.80
N LEU A 65 -26.51 10.54 21.00
CA LEU A 65 -25.40 9.64 21.31
C LEU A 65 -24.07 10.41 21.48
N LEU A 66 -23.87 11.44 20.67
CA LEU A 66 -22.67 12.27 20.71
C LEU A 66 -22.46 12.96 22.09
N ASP A 67 -23.54 13.30 22.77
CA ASP A 67 -23.47 13.95 24.08
C ASP A 67 -23.57 12.91 25.23
N SER A 68 -24.30 11.81 25.05
CA SER A 68 -24.50 10.74 26.04
C SER A 68 -23.26 9.84 26.14
N LEU A 69 -22.61 9.51 25.02
CA LEU A 69 -21.27 8.95 24.96
C LEU A 69 -20.31 10.11 24.73
N PRO A 70 -19.53 10.53 25.72
CA PRO A 70 -18.64 11.68 25.56
C PRO A 70 -17.50 11.36 24.61
N ILE A 71 -17.83 11.30 23.31
CA ILE A 71 -16.85 11.05 22.25
C ILE A 71 -16.01 12.31 22.09
N LYS A 72 -14.76 12.26 22.57
CA LYS A 72 -13.80 13.38 22.54
C LYS A 72 -12.62 13.15 21.62
N GLY A 73 -12.40 11.89 21.20
CA GLY A 73 -11.26 11.40 20.48
C GLY A 73 -10.39 10.44 21.32
N GLY A 74 -9.96 9.37 20.73
CA GLY A 74 -9.20 8.30 21.38
C GLY A 74 -10.04 7.16 21.96
N GLU A 75 -11.36 7.19 21.82
CA GLU A 75 -12.23 6.10 22.25
C GLU A 75 -12.01 4.87 21.36
N LYS A 76 -11.99 3.71 22.01
CA LYS A 76 -11.87 2.43 21.33
C LYS A 76 -13.17 2.06 20.65
N CYS A 77 -13.07 1.66 19.37
CA CYS A 77 -14.19 1.17 18.56
C CYS A 77 -13.91 -0.25 18.12
N ASP A 78 -14.75 -1.19 18.51
CA ASP A 78 -14.73 -2.58 18.05
C ASP A 78 -15.79 -2.78 16.97
N ILE A 79 -15.33 -3.12 15.76
CA ILE A 79 -16.16 -3.19 14.55
C ILE A 79 -16.09 -4.59 13.97
N SER A 80 -17.23 -5.15 13.62
CA SER A 80 -17.32 -6.39 12.87
C SER A 80 -18.40 -6.27 11.81
N ILE A 81 -18.00 -6.35 10.55
CA ILE A 81 -18.89 -6.30 9.39
C ILE A 81 -18.63 -7.49 8.47
N GLU A 82 -19.66 -7.89 7.75
CA GLU A 82 -19.59 -8.99 6.78
C GLU A 82 -20.12 -8.52 5.42
N ASP A 83 -19.50 -9.01 4.35
CA ASP A 83 -20.03 -8.84 3.00
C ASP A 83 -21.12 -9.87 2.67
N SER A 84 -21.64 -9.81 1.45
CA SER A 84 -22.65 -10.74 0.98
C SER A 84 -22.17 -12.19 0.79
N GLN A 85 -20.85 -12.41 0.85
CA GLN A 85 -20.21 -13.73 0.74
C GLN A 85 -19.78 -14.29 2.11
N ASN A 86 -20.15 -13.61 3.20
CA ASN A 86 -19.75 -13.91 4.58
C ASN A 86 -18.25 -13.72 4.87
N ASN A 87 -17.51 -12.98 4.01
CA ASN A 87 -16.17 -12.57 4.38
C ASN A 87 -16.27 -11.50 5.48
N ARG A 88 -15.54 -11.72 6.54
CA ARG A 88 -15.61 -10.91 7.76
C ARG A 88 -14.46 -9.94 7.87
N LEU A 89 -14.78 -8.69 8.17
CA LEU A 89 -13.84 -7.66 8.56
C LEU A 89 -14.05 -7.33 10.04
N SER A 90 -13.09 -7.72 10.89
CA SER A 90 -13.14 -7.47 12.34
C SER A 90 -11.95 -6.60 12.74
N LEU A 91 -12.23 -5.45 13.32
CA LEU A 91 -11.23 -4.41 13.58
C LEU A 91 -11.43 -3.84 14.99
N SER A 92 -10.32 -3.50 15.64
CA SER A 92 -10.29 -2.70 16.86
C SER A 92 -9.56 -1.40 16.52
N LEU A 93 -10.30 -0.32 16.46
CA LEU A 93 -9.83 0.99 16.01
C LEU A 93 -10.10 2.06 17.08
N TYR A 94 -9.62 3.27 16.85
CA TYR A 94 -9.77 4.38 17.78
C TYR A 94 -10.30 5.62 17.06
N VAL A 95 -11.16 6.38 17.71
CA VAL A 95 -11.67 7.65 17.19
C VAL A 95 -10.54 8.64 17.05
N ASN A 96 -10.26 9.03 15.81
CA ASN A 96 -9.25 10.04 15.50
C ASN A 96 -9.88 11.43 15.38
N ARG A 97 -11.05 11.50 14.73
CA ARG A 97 -11.69 12.78 14.45
C ARG A 97 -13.19 12.64 14.21
N ILE A 98 -13.95 13.63 14.66
CA ILE A 98 -15.35 13.84 14.34
C ILE A 98 -15.46 14.94 13.30
N ARG A 99 -16.25 14.74 12.25
CA ARG A 99 -16.42 15.70 11.15
C ARG A 99 -17.86 15.89 10.75
N ASN A 100 -18.11 17.05 10.14
CA ASN A 100 -19.40 17.39 9.50
C ASN A 100 -20.61 17.14 10.42
N VAL A 101 -20.51 17.63 11.67
CA VAL A 101 -21.61 17.54 12.63
C VAL A 101 -22.71 18.49 12.19
N VAL A 102 -23.86 17.94 11.85
CA VAL A 102 -25.09 18.69 11.54
C VAL A 102 -26.14 18.26 12.54
N LYS A 103 -26.61 19.22 13.35
CA LYS A 103 -27.63 19.00 14.37
C LYS A 103 -28.90 19.71 13.96
N ASP A 104 -30.00 18.96 13.85
CA ASP A 104 -31.34 19.42 13.75
C ASP A 104 -32.11 19.07 15.05
N PRO A 105 -33.27 19.67 15.33
CA PRO A 105 -34.03 19.35 16.54
C PRO A 105 -34.40 17.87 16.67
N LEU A 106 -34.45 17.12 15.56
CA LEU A 106 -34.90 15.74 15.51
C LEU A 106 -33.81 14.73 15.24
N GLN A 107 -32.64 15.16 14.73
CA GLN A 107 -31.56 14.25 14.35
C GLN A 107 -30.21 14.93 14.37
N CYS A 108 -29.16 14.12 14.56
CA CYS A 108 -27.79 14.54 14.45
C CYS A 108 -27.06 13.63 13.46
N ASN A 109 -26.34 14.22 12.50
CA ASN A 109 -25.57 13.52 11.48
C ASN A 109 -24.09 13.92 11.59
N TYR A 110 -23.21 12.95 11.60
CA TYR A 110 -21.77 13.20 11.67
C TYR A 110 -20.95 12.03 11.12
N PHE A 111 -19.67 12.27 10.88
CA PHE A 111 -18.72 11.25 10.48
C PHE A 111 -17.66 11.06 11.55
N LEU A 112 -17.35 9.82 11.86
CA LEU A 112 -16.19 9.43 12.64
C LEU A 112 -15.09 8.93 11.70
N ASP A 113 -13.88 9.52 11.81
CA ASP A 113 -12.67 8.95 11.22
C ASP A 113 -11.96 8.14 12.31
N LEU A 114 -11.74 6.87 12.04
CA LEU A 114 -11.08 5.92 12.94
C LEU A 114 -9.73 5.50 12.37
N THR A 115 -8.78 5.21 13.26
CA THR A 115 -7.45 4.73 12.90
C THR A 115 -6.98 3.66 13.88
N THR A 116 -5.85 3.02 13.59
CA THR A 116 -5.27 1.99 14.47
C THR A 116 -4.58 2.60 15.68
N GLU A 117 -4.47 1.84 16.77
CA GLU A 117 -3.73 2.24 17.98
C GLU A 117 -2.27 2.54 17.65
N GLU A 118 -1.69 1.74 16.75
CA GLU A 118 -0.32 1.89 16.29
C GLU A 118 -0.06 3.23 15.61
N SER A 119 -1.07 3.81 14.96
CA SER A 119 -0.96 5.16 14.38
C SER A 119 -0.79 6.23 15.45
N PHE A 120 -1.53 6.17 16.57
CA PHE A 120 -1.33 7.08 17.71
C PHE A 120 0.01 6.87 18.38
N LYS A 121 0.39 5.62 18.64
CA LYS A 121 1.69 5.28 19.20
C LYS A 121 2.85 5.77 18.32
N ASN A 122 2.69 5.69 16.99
CA ASN A 122 3.67 6.23 16.06
C ASN A 122 3.87 7.75 16.23
N ASP A 123 2.79 8.50 16.45
CA ASP A 123 2.88 9.94 16.60
C ASP A 123 3.52 10.35 17.94
N GLN A 124 3.37 9.55 18.97
CA GLN A 124 3.93 9.74 20.28
C GLN A 124 5.37 9.20 20.43
N SER A 125 5.80 8.31 19.55
CA SER A 125 7.08 7.61 19.63
C SER A 125 8.16 8.23 18.75
N ARG A 126 9.42 8.07 19.17
CA ARG A 126 10.61 8.48 18.41
C ARG A 126 11.66 7.38 18.44
N VAL A 127 12.26 7.13 17.28
CA VAL A 127 13.34 6.17 17.12
C VAL A 127 14.67 6.90 17.31
N VAL A 128 15.34 6.66 18.44
CA VAL A 128 16.60 7.33 18.80
C VAL A 128 17.76 6.36 18.98
N LYS A 129 17.47 5.05 19.17
CA LYS A 129 18.51 4.05 19.36
C LYS A 129 19.17 3.64 18.04
N ARG A 130 20.34 3.01 18.16
CA ARG A 130 21.05 2.36 17.07
C ARG A 130 20.43 0.99 16.77
N TYR A 131 20.32 0.68 15.50
CA TYR A 131 19.95 -0.64 14.98
C TYR A 131 21.07 -1.19 14.12
N ASP A 132 21.37 -2.46 14.29
CA ASP A 132 22.40 -3.19 13.55
C ASP A 132 21.82 -4.46 12.92
N GLY A 133 22.32 -4.81 11.74
CA GLY A 133 21.95 -6.02 11.04
C GLY A 133 21.10 -5.79 9.80
N LYS A 134 20.34 -6.79 9.40
CA LYS A 134 19.48 -6.72 8.21
C LYS A 134 18.34 -5.73 8.42
N ILE A 135 17.97 -5.01 7.36
CA ILE A 135 16.89 -4.01 7.42
C ILE A 135 15.58 -4.65 7.85
N SER A 136 15.22 -5.83 7.33
CA SER A 136 14.00 -6.54 7.71
C SER A 136 13.90 -6.79 9.23
N ASP A 137 15.03 -7.15 9.86
CA ASP A 137 15.06 -7.41 11.30
C ASP A 137 14.95 -6.11 12.10
N SER A 138 15.56 -5.04 11.60
CA SER A 138 15.46 -3.72 12.21
C SER A 138 14.02 -3.17 12.15
N VAL A 139 13.32 -3.35 11.03
CA VAL A 139 11.91 -2.96 10.88
C VAL A 139 11.03 -3.73 11.88
N LYS A 140 11.21 -5.05 12.02
CA LYS A 140 10.49 -5.85 13.01
C LYS A 140 10.74 -5.34 14.43
N LYS A 141 12.01 -5.08 14.79
CA LYS A 141 12.37 -4.53 16.11
C LYS A 141 11.74 -3.18 16.39
N ILE A 142 11.70 -2.27 15.40
CA ILE A 142 11.05 -0.95 15.55
C ILE A 142 9.57 -1.10 15.87
N LEU A 143 8.90 -2.11 15.30
CA LEU A 143 7.48 -2.35 15.50
C LEU A 143 7.17 -3.09 16.81
N THR A 144 8.03 -4.04 17.22
CA THR A 144 7.74 -4.94 18.34
C THR A 144 8.38 -4.52 19.65
N GLU A 145 9.49 -3.78 19.61
CA GLU A 145 10.23 -3.37 20.79
C GLU A 145 9.91 -1.95 21.21
N SER A 146 10.30 -1.64 22.46
CA SER A 146 10.35 -0.28 22.97
C SER A 146 11.43 0.53 22.25
N THR A 147 11.12 1.73 21.83
CA THR A 147 12.09 2.70 21.33
C THR A 147 12.63 3.53 22.52
N SER A 148 13.90 3.95 22.45
CA SER A 148 14.51 4.71 23.56
C SER A 148 13.73 5.98 23.89
N GLY A 149 13.39 6.17 25.16
CA GLY A 149 12.67 7.35 25.64
C GLY A 149 11.15 7.33 25.38
N SER A 150 10.62 6.27 24.79
CA SER A 150 9.18 6.07 24.60
C SER A 150 8.82 4.60 24.65
N ASP A 151 7.54 4.30 24.87
CA ASP A 151 7.07 2.92 24.85
C ASP A 151 7.16 2.24 23.50
N GLY A 152 7.36 3.01 22.43
CA GLY A 152 7.37 2.49 21.08
C GLY A 152 6.00 2.01 20.61
N ILE A 153 5.95 1.35 19.46
CA ILE A 153 4.70 0.82 18.91
C ILE A 153 4.26 -0.44 19.65
N LYS A 154 5.20 -1.33 19.96
CA LYS A 154 4.96 -2.59 20.69
C LYS A 154 3.75 -3.36 20.17
N THR A 155 3.64 -3.48 18.85
CA THR A 155 2.50 -4.18 18.24
C THR A 155 2.71 -5.69 18.17
N SER A 156 1.63 -6.45 18.30
CA SER A 156 1.58 -7.89 18.00
C SER A 156 1.21 -8.20 16.55
N LYS A 157 0.92 -7.18 15.73
CA LYS A 157 0.49 -7.32 14.33
C LYS A 157 1.64 -7.58 13.34
N VAL A 158 2.76 -8.12 13.81
CA VAL A 158 3.91 -8.50 12.98
C VAL A 158 3.87 -10.00 12.74
N ASN A 159 3.67 -10.40 11.48
CA ASN A 159 3.68 -11.79 11.05
C ASN A 159 4.87 -12.02 10.11
N ASP A 160 5.69 -13.03 10.40
CA ASP A 160 6.88 -13.34 9.60
C ASP A 160 6.60 -13.59 8.11
N LYS A 161 5.42 -14.08 7.78
CA LYS A 161 4.99 -14.30 6.38
C LYS A 161 4.83 -13.01 5.59
N ASN A 162 4.60 -11.90 6.28
CA ASN A 162 4.39 -10.59 5.68
C ASN A 162 5.66 -9.73 5.64
N PHE A 163 6.80 -10.31 6.05
CA PHE A 163 8.10 -9.63 6.11
C PHE A 163 9.13 -10.36 5.25
N ASP A 164 9.40 -9.83 4.07
CA ASP A 164 10.44 -10.38 3.20
C ASP A 164 11.82 -10.05 3.76
N LYS A 165 12.71 -11.04 3.73
CA LYS A 165 14.09 -10.88 4.20
C LYS A 165 14.88 -10.00 3.25
N THR A 166 15.72 -9.13 3.84
CA THR A 166 16.61 -8.25 3.09
C THR A 166 18.02 -8.79 3.02
N LEU A 167 18.70 -8.52 1.88
CA LEU A 167 20.07 -8.99 1.62
C LEU A 167 21.10 -8.27 2.49
N ILE A 168 21.01 -6.95 2.57
CA ILE A 168 22.07 -6.07 3.05
C ILE A 168 21.93 -5.82 4.54
N LYS A 169 23.05 -5.81 5.25
CA LYS A 169 23.15 -5.26 6.61
C LYS A 169 23.23 -3.74 6.53
N TYR A 170 22.43 -3.08 7.32
CA TYR A 170 22.38 -1.64 7.39
C TYR A 170 22.31 -1.17 8.84
N ASN A 171 23.39 -0.60 9.32
CA ASN A 171 23.50 -0.12 10.70
C ASN A 171 23.20 1.39 10.71
N PHE A 172 22.23 1.82 11.49
CA PHE A 172 21.77 3.21 11.50
C PHE A 172 21.30 3.66 12.88
N ILE A 173 21.16 4.97 13.04
CA ILE A 173 20.50 5.61 14.17
C ILE A 173 19.19 6.22 13.65
N GLY A 174 18.13 6.12 14.41
CA GLY A 174 16.79 6.55 13.99
C GLY A 174 16.59 8.08 13.89
N ASN A 175 17.58 8.89 14.26
CA ASN A 175 17.60 10.36 14.14
C ASN A 175 16.33 11.06 14.66
N ASN A 176 15.75 10.55 15.74
CA ASN A 176 14.56 11.11 16.39
C ASN A 176 13.33 11.19 15.44
N LYS A 177 13.25 10.29 14.47
CA LYS A 177 12.11 10.20 13.54
C LYS A 177 11.02 9.30 14.10
N LYS A 178 9.78 9.49 13.60
CA LYS A 178 8.66 8.61 13.91
C LYS A 178 8.91 7.19 13.40
N PRO A 179 8.47 6.13 14.09
CA PRO A 179 8.70 4.74 13.69
C PRO A 179 8.27 4.41 12.26
N PHE A 180 7.07 4.79 11.85
CA PHE A 180 6.58 4.52 10.48
C PHE A 180 7.40 5.24 9.41
N HIS A 181 7.86 6.46 9.72
CA HIS A 181 8.75 7.18 8.81
C HIS A 181 10.08 6.42 8.64
N VAL A 182 10.66 5.90 9.73
CA VAL A 182 11.90 5.11 9.66
C VAL A 182 11.67 3.81 8.88
N CYS A 183 10.55 3.11 9.09
CA CYS A 183 10.23 1.89 8.34
C CYS A 183 10.08 2.17 6.83
N THR A 184 9.39 3.26 6.46
CA THR A 184 9.23 3.66 5.04
C THR A 184 10.56 4.08 4.43
N TRP A 185 11.39 4.82 5.18
CA TRP A 185 12.74 5.19 4.74
C TRP A 185 13.63 3.97 4.52
N LEU A 186 13.55 2.97 5.41
CA LEU A 186 14.28 1.70 5.25
C LEU A 186 13.74 0.88 4.07
N ALA A 187 12.45 0.94 3.78
CA ALA A 187 11.86 0.26 2.64
C ALA A 187 12.49 0.69 1.32
N SER A 188 12.77 1.98 1.15
CA SER A 188 13.44 2.52 -0.06
C SER A 188 14.90 2.08 -0.21
N LYS A 189 15.52 1.60 0.86
CA LYS A 189 16.92 1.11 0.89
C LYS A 189 17.02 -0.41 0.87
N SER A 190 15.89 -1.10 0.82
CA SER A 190 15.83 -2.56 0.95
C SER A 190 15.98 -3.26 -0.40
N VAL A 191 16.77 -4.33 -0.39
CA VAL A 191 17.00 -5.22 -1.53
C VAL A 191 16.64 -6.64 -1.07
N PRO A 192 15.90 -7.43 -1.87
CA PRO A 192 15.55 -8.80 -1.53
C PRO A 192 16.76 -9.69 -1.28
N GLU A 193 16.68 -10.61 -0.32
CA GLU A 193 17.76 -11.53 0.02
C GLU A 193 18.21 -12.38 -1.20
N ASN A 194 17.28 -12.70 -2.07
CA ASN A 194 17.51 -13.52 -3.27
C ASN A 194 17.83 -12.71 -4.55
N ALA A 195 18.05 -11.41 -4.44
CA ALA A 195 18.25 -10.53 -5.59
C ALA A 195 19.35 -11.01 -6.55
N GLY A 196 20.43 -11.58 -6.03
CA GLY A 196 21.56 -12.10 -6.86
C GLY A 196 21.30 -13.45 -7.54
N LYS A 197 20.26 -14.20 -7.13
CA LYS A 197 19.96 -15.55 -7.64
C LYS A 197 18.74 -15.62 -8.54
N SER A 198 17.72 -14.86 -8.24
CA SER A 198 16.42 -14.93 -8.91
C SER A 198 15.94 -13.58 -9.47
N GLY A 199 16.82 -12.58 -9.46
CA GLY A 199 16.46 -11.22 -9.76
C GLY A 199 15.60 -10.60 -8.67
N GLY A 200 15.71 -9.32 -8.50
CA GLY A 200 14.90 -8.58 -7.54
C GLY A 200 15.45 -7.17 -7.46
N ALA A 201 14.63 -6.21 -7.81
CA ALA A 201 15.00 -4.81 -7.73
C ALA A 201 14.94 -4.31 -6.28
N ALA A 202 15.70 -3.27 -5.99
CA ALA A 202 15.53 -2.52 -4.77
C ALA A 202 14.13 -1.88 -4.76
N GLY A 203 13.51 -1.85 -3.59
CA GLY A 203 12.19 -1.25 -3.37
C GLY A 203 11.25 -2.21 -2.63
N TYR A 204 10.90 -1.78 -1.43
CA TYR A 204 9.94 -2.46 -0.54
C TYR A 204 8.78 -1.53 -0.27
N LEU A 205 7.67 -2.12 0.09
CA LEU A 205 6.49 -1.43 0.55
C LEU A 205 6.31 -1.72 2.05
N PHE A 206 6.00 -0.67 2.80
CA PHE A 206 5.64 -0.77 4.22
C PHE A 206 4.22 -0.24 4.41
N TYR A 207 3.31 -1.12 4.76
CA TYR A 207 1.89 -0.80 4.89
C TYR A 207 1.17 -1.71 5.88
N GLU A 208 0.00 -1.29 6.35
CA GLU A 208 -0.86 -2.05 7.24
C GLU A 208 -2.10 -2.53 6.48
N THR A 209 -2.48 -3.78 6.73
CA THR A 209 -3.75 -4.39 6.29
C THR A 209 -4.49 -4.95 7.50
N GLN A 210 -5.70 -5.47 7.31
CA GLN A 210 -6.41 -6.18 8.39
C GLN A 210 -5.55 -7.29 9.00
N ASP A 211 -4.72 -7.95 8.20
CA ASP A 211 -3.88 -9.08 8.60
C ASP A 211 -2.58 -8.65 9.31
N GLY A 212 -2.37 -7.34 9.47
CA GLY A 212 -1.24 -6.74 10.15
C GLY A 212 -0.31 -5.96 9.23
N PHE A 213 0.91 -5.67 9.76
CA PHE A 213 1.93 -4.94 9.02
C PHE A 213 2.60 -5.81 7.96
N ASN A 214 2.89 -5.19 6.84
CA ASN A 214 3.56 -5.78 5.70
C ASN A 214 4.85 -5.02 5.40
N PHE A 215 5.94 -5.77 5.17
CA PHE A 215 7.21 -5.25 4.68
C PHE A 215 7.68 -6.14 3.54
N ARG A 216 7.20 -5.84 2.33
CA ARG A 216 7.28 -6.72 1.18
C ARG A 216 8.04 -6.09 0.02
N SER A 217 8.86 -6.88 -0.65
CA SER A 217 9.46 -6.51 -1.92
C SER A 217 8.38 -6.38 -3.01
N ILE A 218 8.46 -5.35 -3.83
CA ILE A 218 7.54 -5.16 -4.97
C ILE A 218 7.60 -6.38 -5.91
N ASP A 219 8.80 -6.87 -6.17
CA ASP A 219 9.00 -8.01 -7.07
C ASP A 219 8.46 -9.31 -6.48
N ALA A 220 8.66 -9.53 -5.18
CA ALA A 220 8.12 -10.71 -4.49
C ALA A 220 6.59 -10.73 -4.52
N LEU A 221 5.94 -9.57 -4.35
CA LEU A 221 4.49 -9.47 -4.43
C LEU A 221 3.94 -9.97 -5.78
N PHE A 222 4.62 -9.68 -6.89
CA PHE A 222 4.20 -10.16 -8.22
C PHE A 222 4.61 -11.60 -8.51
N LYS A 223 5.74 -12.04 -7.99
CA LYS A 223 6.31 -13.36 -8.30
C LYS A 223 5.70 -14.49 -7.49
N GLU A 224 5.55 -14.26 -6.19
CA GLU A 224 5.20 -15.31 -5.23
C GLU A 224 3.70 -15.50 -5.06
N GLN A 225 2.91 -14.54 -5.51
CA GLN A 225 1.46 -14.58 -5.34
C GLN A 225 0.76 -15.05 -6.62
N LYS A 226 -0.21 -15.92 -6.43
CA LYS A 226 -1.23 -16.19 -7.47
C LYS A 226 -2.35 -15.16 -7.34
N PRO A 227 -2.99 -14.74 -8.45
CA PRO A 227 -4.16 -13.89 -8.37
C PRO A 227 -5.23 -14.52 -7.47
N LYS A 228 -5.65 -13.78 -6.45
CA LYS A 228 -6.71 -14.24 -5.51
C LYS A 228 -8.04 -14.39 -6.20
N LYS A 229 -8.30 -13.54 -7.19
CA LYS A 229 -9.59 -13.48 -7.87
C LYS A 229 -9.41 -13.13 -9.32
N LYS A 230 -10.31 -13.65 -10.15
CA LYS A 230 -10.47 -13.26 -11.56
C LYS A 230 -11.67 -12.34 -11.66
N LEU A 231 -11.45 -11.14 -12.18
CA LEU A 231 -12.47 -10.11 -12.36
C LEU A 231 -12.75 -9.96 -13.86
N ILE A 232 -14.02 -9.92 -14.23
CA ILE A 232 -14.44 -9.88 -15.65
C ILE A 232 -15.33 -8.66 -15.87
N PHE A 233 -15.00 -7.86 -16.87
CA PHE A 233 -15.84 -6.80 -17.36
C PHE A 233 -16.48 -7.23 -18.68
N THR A 234 -17.79 -7.39 -18.69
CA THR A 234 -18.57 -7.65 -19.91
C THR A 234 -19.47 -6.46 -20.17
N GLY A 235 -19.36 -5.88 -21.36
CA GLY A 235 -20.16 -4.70 -21.74
C GLY A 235 -21.66 -4.97 -21.91
N THR A 236 -22.07 -6.24 -21.93
CA THR A 236 -23.47 -6.65 -22.00
C THR A 236 -24.02 -6.89 -20.60
N PRO A 237 -25.20 -6.32 -20.26
CA PRO A 237 -25.89 -6.67 -19.03
C PRO A 237 -26.49 -8.08 -19.17
N ASP A 238 -25.66 -9.10 -18.94
CA ASP A 238 -26.16 -10.45 -18.80
C ASP A 238 -27.05 -10.58 -17.57
N THR A 239 -28.06 -11.41 -17.69
CA THR A 239 -28.99 -11.79 -16.64
C THR A 239 -28.28 -12.09 -15.32
N PRO A 240 -28.93 -11.81 -14.17
CA PRO A 240 -28.30 -11.72 -12.88
C PRO A 240 -27.89 -13.08 -12.31
N VAL A 241 -26.79 -13.61 -12.78
CA VAL A 241 -26.18 -14.76 -12.18
C VAL A 241 -24.79 -14.34 -11.71
N ASP A 242 -24.66 -14.24 -10.42
CA ASP A 242 -23.44 -14.06 -9.67
C ASP A 242 -22.53 -12.86 -10.07
N TYR A 243 -22.79 -11.70 -9.47
CA TYR A 243 -21.97 -10.50 -9.64
C TYR A 243 -20.62 -10.55 -8.92
N ASN A 244 -20.30 -11.65 -8.25
CA ASN A 244 -19.13 -11.74 -7.37
C ASN A 244 -17.80 -11.56 -8.11
N ASP A 245 -17.73 -11.98 -9.37
CA ASP A 245 -16.53 -11.89 -10.20
C ASP A 245 -16.64 -10.83 -11.31
N LYS A 246 -17.71 -10.03 -11.28
CA LYS A 246 -17.95 -9.00 -12.31
C LYS A 246 -17.44 -7.63 -11.87
N ILE A 247 -16.81 -6.96 -12.82
CA ILE A 247 -16.51 -5.54 -12.71
C ILE A 247 -17.78 -4.76 -13.06
N ILE A 248 -18.26 -3.96 -12.09
CA ILE A 248 -19.45 -3.11 -12.26
C ILE A 248 -19.10 -1.90 -13.13
N GLN A 249 -17.96 -1.28 -12.82
CA GLN A 249 -17.46 -0.09 -13.49
C GLN A 249 -15.94 -0.07 -13.40
N TYR A 250 -15.30 0.41 -14.45
CA TYR A 250 -13.87 0.72 -14.39
C TYR A 250 -13.56 2.05 -15.06
N SER A 251 -12.45 2.65 -14.65
CA SER A 251 -11.90 3.84 -15.28
C SER A 251 -10.38 3.77 -15.31
N VAL A 252 -9.83 3.97 -16.50
CA VAL A 252 -8.37 4.05 -16.67
C VAL A 252 -7.94 5.46 -16.24
N GLN A 253 -7.24 5.55 -15.11
CA GLN A 253 -6.73 6.83 -14.60
C GLN A 253 -5.39 7.19 -15.22
N ARG A 254 -4.59 6.19 -15.51
CA ARG A 254 -3.27 6.35 -16.13
C ARG A 254 -3.00 5.16 -17.04
N ASP A 255 -2.64 5.47 -18.26
CA ASP A 255 -2.14 4.54 -19.26
C ASP A 255 -0.73 5.02 -19.67
N ILE A 256 -0.40 5.06 -20.95
CA ILE A 256 0.89 5.56 -21.41
C ILE A 256 0.96 7.10 -21.22
N ASP A 257 1.92 7.52 -20.40
CA ASP A 257 2.26 8.93 -20.22
C ASP A 257 3.78 9.10 -20.29
N VAL A 258 4.32 9.07 -21.49
CA VAL A 258 5.76 9.12 -21.73
C VAL A 258 6.38 10.38 -21.14
N ARG A 259 5.74 11.54 -21.32
CA ARG A 259 6.27 12.81 -20.83
C ARG A 259 6.38 12.86 -19.31
N ASN A 260 5.35 12.40 -18.61
CA ASN A 260 5.36 12.35 -17.16
C ASN A 260 6.35 11.30 -16.65
N ASN A 261 6.45 10.13 -17.29
CA ASN A 261 7.42 9.12 -16.94
C ASN A 261 8.87 9.60 -17.14
N LEU A 262 9.13 10.37 -18.19
CA LEU A 262 10.42 11.06 -18.38
C LEU A 262 10.68 12.03 -17.23
N ALA A 263 9.72 12.89 -16.89
CA ALA A 263 9.84 13.86 -15.80
C ALA A 263 10.08 13.18 -14.43
N LEU A 264 9.54 11.99 -14.23
CA LEU A 264 9.75 11.17 -13.02
C LEU A 264 11.07 10.37 -13.06
N GLY A 265 11.76 10.31 -14.19
CA GLY A 265 12.97 9.49 -14.36
C GLY A 265 12.67 7.99 -14.31
N THR A 266 11.53 7.57 -14.85
CA THR A 266 11.10 6.16 -14.84
C THR A 266 11.96 5.30 -15.74
N TYR A 267 12.41 5.82 -16.89
CA TYR A 267 13.23 5.09 -17.87
C TYR A 267 14.72 5.28 -17.65
N ALA A 268 15.14 6.51 -17.43
CA ALA A 268 16.52 6.88 -17.14
C ALA A 268 16.54 8.10 -16.24
N ASN A 269 17.51 8.16 -15.35
CA ASN A 269 17.76 9.35 -14.55
C ASN A 269 19.26 9.56 -14.33
N GLU A 270 19.62 10.78 -14.07
CA GLU A 270 20.94 11.20 -13.65
C GLU A 270 20.85 11.63 -12.19
N SER A 271 21.77 11.14 -11.39
CA SER A 271 21.83 11.47 -9.97
C SER A 271 23.22 12.00 -9.64
N ILE A 272 23.23 13.18 -9.03
CA ILE A 272 24.42 13.82 -8.50
C ILE A 272 24.45 13.54 -7.01
N PHE A 273 25.42 12.76 -6.56
CA PHE A 273 25.62 12.41 -5.16
C PHE A 273 26.70 13.30 -4.56
N PHE A 274 26.35 14.01 -3.50
CA PHE A 274 27.31 14.79 -2.74
C PHE A 274 27.72 14.03 -1.49
N ASP A 275 29.03 13.75 -1.37
CA ASP A 275 29.64 13.11 -0.21
C ASP A 275 30.21 14.18 0.72
N PHE A 276 29.59 14.34 1.89
CA PHE A 276 30.02 15.32 2.90
C PHE A 276 31.35 14.96 3.57
N TYR A 277 31.74 13.69 3.56
CA TYR A 277 32.97 13.25 4.25
C TYR A 277 34.19 13.49 3.37
N GLU A 278 34.04 13.23 2.06
CA GLU A 278 35.10 13.45 1.08
C GLU A 278 35.04 14.82 0.41
N PHE A 279 33.96 15.58 0.61
CA PHE A 279 33.66 16.86 -0.07
C PHE A 279 33.74 16.72 -1.59
N LYS A 280 33.27 15.58 -2.12
CA LYS A 280 33.24 15.27 -3.54
C LYS A 280 31.81 15.08 -4.01
N TYR A 281 31.58 15.35 -5.26
CA TYR A 281 30.36 14.94 -5.93
C TYR A 281 30.66 13.89 -6.98
N ARG A 282 29.69 13.01 -7.19
CA ARG A 282 29.75 11.95 -8.21
C ARG A 282 28.48 12.02 -9.04
N GLU A 283 28.65 12.04 -10.34
CA GLU A 283 27.55 11.95 -11.29
C GLU A 283 27.36 10.51 -11.72
N ARG A 284 26.13 10.04 -11.69
CA ARG A 284 25.75 8.69 -12.11
C ARG A 284 24.48 8.74 -12.94
N SER A 285 24.57 8.23 -14.15
CA SER A 285 23.42 8.01 -15.03
C SER A 285 22.99 6.56 -14.92
N TYR A 286 21.69 6.34 -14.86
CA TYR A 286 21.07 5.01 -14.79
C TYR A 286 19.94 4.93 -15.79
N SER A 287 19.86 3.81 -16.51
CA SER A 287 18.75 3.50 -17.41
C SER A 287 18.17 2.13 -17.10
N VAL A 288 16.96 1.88 -17.58
CA VAL A 288 16.28 0.57 -17.44
C VAL A 288 17.08 -0.55 -18.09
N ASP A 289 17.94 -0.24 -19.07
CA ASP A 289 18.75 -1.20 -19.82
C ASP A 289 20.09 -1.53 -19.13
N GLU A 290 20.52 -0.67 -18.23
CA GLU A 290 21.71 -0.88 -17.41
C GLU A 290 21.35 -1.72 -16.20
N GLY A 291 21.50 -3.01 -16.29
CA GLY A 291 21.14 -4.01 -15.29
C GLY A 291 21.23 -3.59 -13.82
N GLY A 292 20.35 -4.16 -13.01
CA GLY A 292 20.09 -3.80 -11.63
C GLY A 292 21.25 -3.93 -10.66
N VAL A 293 21.01 -3.60 -9.40
CA VAL A 293 21.94 -3.78 -8.28
C VAL A 293 22.34 -5.24 -8.17
N SER A 294 23.62 -5.50 -8.00
CA SER A 294 24.16 -6.85 -7.75
C SER A 294 23.85 -7.88 -8.83
N GLY A 295 23.77 -7.48 -10.11
CA GLY A 295 23.58 -8.39 -11.24
C GLY A 295 22.13 -8.84 -11.44
N SER A 296 21.18 -8.23 -10.74
CA SER A 296 19.76 -8.41 -11.04
C SER A 296 19.48 -7.71 -12.37
N LYS A 297 19.31 -8.51 -13.43
CA LYS A 297 18.86 -8.03 -14.74
C LYS A 297 17.35 -7.80 -14.77
N ASP A 298 16.69 -7.93 -13.66
CA ASP A 298 15.29 -8.23 -13.68
C ASP A 298 14.45 -6.99 -13.55
N LYS A 299 13.81 -6.79 -14.61
CA LYS A 299 12.52 -6.19 -14.76
C LYS A 299 11.54 -6.97 -13.90
N LEU A 300 10.49 -6.33 -13.45
CA LEU A 300 9.37 -6.93 -12.75
C LEU A 300 8.96 -8.27 -13.33
N GLU A 301 8.68 -9.21 -12.48
CA GLU A 301 7.87 -10.38 -12.84
C GLU A 301 6.46 -9.88 -13.18
N HIS A 302 6.19 -9.85 -14.45
CA HIS A 302 5.11 -9.09 -15.04
C HIS A 302 3.75 -9.72 -14.88
N GLY A 303 2.77 -8.93 -14.49
CA GLY A 303 1.37 -9.26 -14.69
C GLY A 303 0.94 -9.25 -16.17
N GLY A 304 1.74 -8.67 -17.06
CA GLY A 304 1.46 -8.53 -18.48
C GLY A 304 2.43 -9.30 -19.39
N LYS A 305 2.19 -9.22 -20.70
CA LYS A 305 2.98 -9.86 -21.75
C LYS A 305 4.16 -8.98 -22.17
N ASP A 306 3.92 -7.70 -22.34
CA ASP A 306 4.87 -6.75 -22.87
C ASP A 306 5.32 -5.76 -21.77
N ASP A 307 6.63 -5.57 -21.69
CA ASP A 307 7.22 -4.59 -20.80
C ASP A 307 6.84 -3.17 -21.24
N PHE A 308 6.34 -2.38 -20.32
CA PHE A 308 6.00 -0.98 -20.54
C PHE A 308 7.18 -0.18 -21.10
N SER A 309 8.39 -0.42 -20.62
CA SER A 309 9.60 0.26 -21.07
C SER A 309 9.99 -0.11 -22.51
N ALA A 310 9.65 -1.31 -22.96
CA ALA A 310 9.96 -1.77 -24.32
C ALA A 310 9.11 -1.09 -25.40
N SER A 311 7.97 -0.49 -25.04
CA SER A 311 7.12 0.26 -25.97
C SER A 311 7.66 1.65 -26.32
N VAL A 312 8.68 2.12 -25.61
CA VAL A 312 9.31 3.44 -25.79
C VAL A 312 10.58 3.30 -26.62
N THR A 313 10.78 4.22 -27.59
CA THR A 313 11.96 4.17 -28.45
C THR A 313 13.26 4.30 -27.65
N ASP A 314 14.33 3.63 -28.09
CA ASP A 314 15.61 3.59 -27.40
C ASP A 314 16.18 4.99 -27.13
N SER A 315 15.99 5.93 -28.05
CA SER A 315 16.45 7.31 -27.89
C SER A 315 15.78 8.06 -26.72
N VAL A 316 14.53 7.72 -26.40
CA VAL A 316 13.78 8.31 -25.28
C VAL A 316 14.11 7.59 -23.99
N ARG A 317 14.33 6.27 -24.07
CA ARG A 317 14.52 5.40 -22.93
C ARG A 317 15.93 5.50 -22.31
N SER A 318 16.94 5.72 -23.13
CA SER A 318 18.36 5.74 -22.71
C SER A 318 18.85 7.09 -22.18
N LYS A 319 18.20 8.19 -22.57
CA LYS A 319 18.63 9.52 -22.17
C LYS A 319 17.99 9.94 -20.85
N PRO A 320 18.79 10.30 -19.82
CA PRO A 320 18.24 10.80 -18.58
C PRO A 320 17.54 12.13 -18.80
N SER A 321 16.29 12.23 -18.34
CA SER A 321 15.49 13.44 -18.42
C SER A 321 15.28 14.08 -17.04
N ARG A 322 15.60 13.35 -15.98
CA ARG A 322 15.54 13.82 -14.60
C ARG A 322 16.91 13.83 -13.98
N ILE A 323 17.31 15.00 -13.46
CA ILE A 323 18.53 15.18 -12.68
C ILE A 323 18.12 15.33 -11.22
N MET A 324 18.69 14.49 -10.34
CA MET A 324 18.42 14.52 -8.91
C MET A 324 19.71 14.76 -8.15
N THR A 325 19.75 15.79 -7.33
CA THR A 325 20.84 16.00 -6.37
C THR A 325 20.49 15.30 -5.05
N ARG A 326 21.38 14.47 -4.57
CA ARG A 326 21.22 13.71 -3.33
C ARG A 326 22.45 13.84 -2.46
N ILE A 327 22.21 13.90 -1.15
CA ILE A 327 23.28 13.70 -0.18
C ILE A 327 23.58 12.21 -0.14
N LEU A 328 24.85 11.83 -0.36
CA LEU A 328 25.26 10.46 -0.21
C LEU A 328 25.21 10.07 1.27
N ASP A 329 24.30 9.19 1.59
CA ASP A 329 24.33 8.48 2.85
C ASP A 329 25.33 7.34 2.67
N VAL A 330 26.55 7.54 3.17
CA VAL A 330 27.72 6.68 2.93
C VAL A 330 27.53 5.24 3.45
N GLY A 331 26.30 4.84 3.67
CA GLY A 331 25.99 3.49 4.02
C GLY A 331 25.83 3.30 5.51
N THR A 332 26.31 2.19 6.00
CA THR A 332 26.07 1.77 7.38
C THR A 332 27.08 2.37 8.34
N LEU A 333 26.63 2.60 9.58
CA LEU A 333 27.55 2.93 10.65
C LEU A 333 28.52 1.74 10.88
N PRO A 334 29.77 2.01 11.33
CA PRO A 334 30.71 0.95 11.64
C PRO A 334 30.13 -0.09 12.62
N GLU A 335 30.47 -1.36 12.42
CA GLU A 335 30.07 -2.42 13.34
C GLU A 335 30.79 -2.22 14.70
N GLY A 336 30.09 -2.53 15.79
CA GLY A 336 30.59 -2.47 17.15
C GLY A 336 29.63 -1.73 18.09
N ARG A 337 29.57 -2.17 19.33
CA ARG A 337 28.69 -1.61 20.36
C ARG A 337 29.29 -0.42 21.08
N THR A 338 30.62 -0.38 21.16
CA THR A 338 31.35 0.70 21.83
C THR A 338 32.09 1.57 20.81
N SER A 339 32.34 2.84 21.15
CA SER A 339 33.12 3.74 20.30
C SER A 339 34.50 3.19 19.94
N LYS A 340 35.12 2.44 20.85
CA LYS A 340 36.41 1.81 20.61
C LYS A 340 36.29 0.66 19.59
N GLU A 341 35.28 -0.19 19.71
CA GLU A 341 35.02 -1.26 18.74
C GLU A 341 34.69 -0.71 17.37
N GLN A 342 33.85 0.33 17.31
CA GLN A 342 33.50 1.00 16.05
C GLN A 342 34.73 1.60 15.38
N LEU A 343 35.56 2.30 16.12
CA LEU A 343 36.79 2.89 15.61
C LEU A 343 37.77 1.83 15.12
N LYS A 344 37.90 0.72 15.84
CA LYS A 344 38.72 -0.41 15.45
C LYS A 344 38.24 -1.05 14.16
N ASN A 345 36.95 -1.37 14.08
CA ASN A 345 36.35 -1.98 12.91
C ASN A 345 36.47 -1.08 11.67
N TRP A 346 36.33 0.23 11.84
CA TRP A 346 36.50 1.19 10.75
C TRP A 346 37.95 1.27 10.27
N LYS A 347 38.94 1.20 11.15
CA LYS A 347 40.36 1.17 10.80
C LYS A 347 40.75 -0.14 10.12
N ASP A 348 40.21 -1.26 10.59
CA ASP A 348 40.55 -2.58 10.05
C ASP A 348 39.91 -2.87 8.66
N LYS A 349 38.82 -2.16 8.31
CA LYS A 349 38.06 -2.37 7.08
C LYS A 349 37.58 -1.07 6.43
N PRO A 350 38.50 -0.14 6.09
CA PRO A 350 38.12 1.17 5.57
C PRO A 350 37.42 1.11 4.19
N ASP A 351 37.67 0.07 3.42
CA ASP A 351 37.23 -0.06 2.01
C ASP A 351 36.03 -0.99 1.80
N GLN A 352 35.37 -1.47 2.85
CA GLN A 352 34.16 -2.25 2.67
C GLN A 352 32.93 -1.33 2.58
N PRO A 353 32.48 -0.94 1.40
CA PRO A 353 31.16 -0.40 1.23
C PRO A 353 30.17 -1.52 1.53
N THR A 354 29.60 -1.52 2.70
CA THR A 354 28.58 -2.49 3.12
C THR A 354 27.28 -2.35 2.31
N PHE A 355 27.19 -1.27 1.54
CA PHE A 355 25.95 -0.90 0.88
C PHE A 355 26.23 0.02 -0.33
N ASP A 356 25.85 -0.41 -1.53
CA ASP A 356 25.88 0.45 -2.72
C ASP A 356 24.68 1.41 -2.71
N ALA A 357 24.81 2.46 -1.88
CA ALA A 357 23.75 3.42 -1.65
C ALA A 357 23.29 4.11 -2.94
N GLU A 358 24.22 4.42 -3.84
CA GLU A 358 23.93 5.12 -5.07
C GLU A 358 22.97 4.30 -5.95
N LYS A 359 23.34 3.05 -6.26
CA LYS A 359 22.51 2.17 -7.08
C LYS A 359 21.17 1.85 -6.44
N VAL A 360 21.15 1.48 -5.16
CA VAL A 360 19.93 1.12 -4.46
C VAL A 360 18.92 2.27 -4.44
N MET A 361 19.37 3.49 -4.14
CA MET A 361 18.47 4.65 -4.06
C MET A 361 17.88 5.01 -5.42
N VAL A 362 18.67 4.91 -6.48
CA VAL A 362 18.18 5.19 -7.84
C VAL A 362 17.24 4.09 -8.30
N GLN A 363 17.64 2.84 -8.16
CA GLN A 363 16.83 1.70 -8.57
C GLN A 363 15.49 1.67 -7.86
N SER A 364 15.45 1.88 -6.55
CA SER A 364 14.19 1.90 -5.81
C SER A 364 13.26 3.02 -6.27
N THR A 365 13.81 4.22 -6.56
CA THR A 365 13.02 5.34 -7.07
C THR A 365 12.41 5.01 -8.44
N MET A 366 13.21 4.46 -9.36
CA MET A 366 12.71 4.02 -10.67
C MET A 366 11.65 2.94 -10.52
N ARG A 367 11.87 2.02 -9.60
CA ARG A 367 10.96 0.92 -9.33
C ARG A 367 9.59 1.37 -8.83
N TYR A 368 9.54 2.28 -7.87
CA TYR A 368 8.28 2.88 -7.42
C TYR A 368 7.55 3.62 -8.55
N ASN A 369 8.28 4.35 -9.39
CA ASN A 369 7.69 5.06 -10.52
C ASN A 369 7.11 4.09 -11.56
N GLN A 370 7.80 2.98 -11.85
CA GLN A 370 7.34 1.94 -12.79
C GLN A 370 6.06 1.26 -12.30
N LEU A 371 5.96 0.95 -11.01
CA LEU A 371 4.79 0.28 -10.45
C LEU A 371 3.48 1.03 -10.74
N PHE A 372 3.53 2.35 -10.78
CA PHE A 372 2.36 3.21 -11.02
C PHE A 372 2.23 3.68 -12.47
N SER A 373 2.88 3.02 -13.42
CA SER A 373 2.82 3.40 -14.83
C SER A 373 1.42 3.21 -15.41
N ILE A 374 0.74 2.14 -15.05
CA ILE A 374 -0.66 1.89 -15.41
C ILE A 374 -1.47 1.87 -14.13
N LYS A 375 -2.56 2.64 -14.14
CA LYS A 375 -3.47 2.77 -12.99
C LYS A 375 -4.92 2.73 -13.45
N ILE A 376 -5.68 1.79 -12.90
CA ILE A 376 -7.09 1.57 -13.22
C ILE A 376 -7.87 1.54 -11.90
N ASN A 377 -8.99 2.24 -11.86
CA ASN A 377 -9.96 2.09 -10.78
C ASN A 377 -11.07 1.13 -11.23
N VAL A 378 -11.38 0.20 -10.36
CA VAL A 378 -12.38 -0.84 -10.61
C VAL A 378 -13.36 -0.88 -9.45
N LEU A 379 -14.64 -0.83 -9.75
CA LEU A 379 -15.72 -1.02 -8.80
C LEU A 379 -16.29 -2.43 -8.97
N ILE A 380 -16.33 -3.20 -7.90
CA ILE A 380 -16.88 -4.57 -7.84
C ILE A 380 -17.91 -4.68 -6.72
N ALA A 381 -18.68 -5.78 -6.72
CA ALA A 381 -19.46 -6.17 -5.56
C ALA A 381 -18.53 -6.33 -4.34
N GLY A 382 -19.06 -6.09 -3.14
CA GLY A 382 -18.26 -6.13 -1.92
C GLY A 382 -17.59 -7.48 -1.70
N ASP A 383 -16.29 -7.48 -1.59
CA ASP A 383 -15.48 -8.65 -1.27
C ASP A 383 -14.42 -8.25 -0.23
N PHE A 384 -14.74 -8.53 1.04
CA PHE A 384 -13.89 -8.19 2.17
C PHE A 384 -12.70 -9.14 2.37
N SER A 385 -12.51 -10.10 1.46
CA SER A 385 -11.32 -10.94 1.47
C SER A 385 -10.12 -10.28 0.79
N LEU A 386 -10.35 -9.29 -0.07
CA LEU A 386 -9.30 -8.60 -0.83
C LEU A 386 -8.57 -7.57 0.03
N ARG A 387 -7.25 -7.51 -0.12
CA ARG A 387 -6.33 -6.62 0.62
C ARG A 387 -5.47 -5.80 -0.31
N ALA A 388 -4.95 -4.69 0.20
CA ALA A 388 -3.88 -3.98 -0.47
C ALA A 388 -2.64 -4.88 -0.59
N GLY A 389 -2.01 -4.91 -1.77
CA GLY A 389 -0.89 -5.79 -2.10
C GLY A 389 -1.28 -7.14 -2.70
N ASP A 390 -2.55 -7.53 -2.69
CA ASP A 390 -3.02 -8.73 -3.37
C ASP A 390 -2.98 -8.57 -4.89
N LEU A 391 -2.85 -9.70 -5.59
CA LEU A 391 -2.97 -9.75 -7.04
C LEU A 391 -4.39 -10.17 -7.46
N VAL A 392 -4.88 -9.54 -8.52
CA VAL A 392 -6.12 -9.91 -9.21
C VAL A 392 -5.88 -10.03 -10.71
N SER A 393 -6.58 -10.96 -11.36
CA SER A 393 -6.56 -11.08 -12.81
C SER A 393 -7.80 -10.39 -13.36
N CYS A 394 -7.62 -9.43 -14.26
CA CYS A 394 -8.73 -8.71 -14.88
C CYS A 394 -8.83 -9.06 -16.35
N ASP A 395 -10.05 -9.40 -16.80
CA ASP A 395 -10.39 -9.54 -18.22
C ASP A 395 -11.37 -8.42 -18.61
N PHE A 396 -10.94 -7.56 -19.51
CA PHE A 396 -11.77 -6.48 -20.07
C PHE A 396 -12.25 -6.89 -21.47
N SER A 397 -13.48 -6.56 -21.80
CA SER A 397 -14.01 -6.82 -23.16
C SER A 397 -13.38 -5.85 -24.16
N GLU A 398 -13.10 -6.36 -25.35
CA GLU A 398 -12.68 -5.57 -26.50
C GLU A 398 -13.85 -4.70 -26.99
N VAL A 399 -13.54 -3.51 -27.46
CA VAL A 399 -14.53 -2.65 -28.11
C VAL A 399 -14.66 -3.11 -29.55
N ASP A 400 -15.56 -4.06 -29.81
CA ASP A 400 -15.86 -4.55 -31.15
C ASP A 400 -17.37 -4.38 -31.42
N PRO A 401 -17.76 -3.64 -32.47
CA PRO A 401 -19.15 -3.53 -32.88
C PRO A 401 -19.70 -4.82 -33.50
N SER A 402 -18.87 -5.80 -33.86
CA SER A 402 -19.29 -7.12 -34.29
C SER A 402 -19.53 -8.02 -33.09
N THR A 403 -20.58 -8.81 -33.11
CA THR A 403 -21.21 -9.62 -32.08
C THR A 403 -20.32 -10.63 -31.30
N SER A 404 -19.01 -10.66 -31.52
CA SER A 404 -18.10 -11.53 -30.78
C SER A 404 -17.39 -10.75 -29.66
N VAL A 405 -17.72 -11.04 -28.42
CA VAL A 405 -17.07 -10.45 -27.24
C VAL A 405 -15.65 -10.96 -27.15
N GLY A 406 -14.71 -10.27 -27.79
CA GLY A 406 -13.26 -10.49 -27.61
C GLY A 406 -12.75 -9.96 -26.28
N ILE A 407 -11.59 -10.46 -25.84
CA ILE A 407 -10.88 -9.95 -24.67
C ILE A 407 -9.87 -8.89 -25.14
N ASP A 408 -9.94 -7.68 -24.59
CA ASP A 408 -8.89 -6.67 -24.78
C ASP A 408 -7.56 -7.18 -24.22
N LYS A 409 -6.70 -7.62 -25.14
CA LYS A 409 -5.40 -8.20 -24.80
C LYS A 409 -4.44 -7.20 -24.19
N ARG A 410 -4.62 -5.90 -24.43
CA ARG A 410 -3.75 -4.84 -23.92
C ARG A 410 -4.04 -4.55 -22.46
N SER A 411 -5.29 -4.32 -22.12
CA SER A 411 -5.69 -3.92 -20.76
C SER A 411 -5.89 -5.12 -19.84
N SER A 412 -6.22 -6.31 -20.38
CA SER A 412 -6.40 -7.52 -19.57
C SER A 412 -5.06 -8.06 -19.04
N GLY A 413 -5.11 -8.72 -17.89
CA GLY A 413 -3.95 -9.34 -17.25
C GLY A 413 -3.97 -9.24 -15.73
N ILE A 414 -2.81 -9.45 -15.12
CA ILE A 414 -2.63 -9.42 -13.66
C ILE A 414 -2.32 -8.00 -13.21
N TYR A 415 -2.99 -7.59 -12.14
CA TYR A 415 -2.81 -6.30 -11.47
C TYR A 415 -2.59 -6.51 -9.98
N MET A 416 -1.84 -5.59 -9.36
CA MET A 416 -1.73 -5.47 -7.92
C MET A 416 -2.75 -4.46 -7.41
N ILE A 417 -3.42 -4.78 -6.31
CA ILE A 417 -4.29 -3.85 -5.59
C ILE A 417 -3.42 -2.85 -4.84
N ALA A 418 -3.33 -1.62 -5.34
CA ALA A 418 -2.61 -0.56 -4.67
C ALA A 418 -3.40 0.03 -3.49
N SER A 419 -4.70 0.19 -3.66
CA SER A 419 -5.59 0.55 -2.57
C SER A 419 -6.93 -0.12 -2.71
N VAL A 420 -7.56 -0.37 -1.58
CA VAL A 420 -8.92 -0.90 -1.49
C VAL A 420 -9.75 0.01 -0.60
N CYS A 421 -10.99 0.26 -1.04
CA CYS A 421 -12.03 0.87 -0.24
C CYS A 421 -13.23 -0.08 -0.20
N HIS A 422 -13.40 -0.78 0.91
CA HIS A 422 -14.62 -1.54 1.16
C HIS A 422 -15.69 -0.61 1.72
N ARG A 423 -16.79 -0.52 1.03
CA ARG A 423 -17.92 0.34 1.42
C ARG A 423 -19.15 -0.50 1.69
N LEU A 424 -19.72 -0.32 2.86
CA LEU A 424 -20.96 -0.92 3.27
C LEU A 424 -22.00 0.18 3.56
N THR A 425 -23.15 0.07 2.92
CA THR A 425 -24.32 0.93 3.13
C THR A 425 -25.53 0.06 3.45
N SER A 426 -26.63 0.64 3.88
CA SER A 426 -27.89 -0.07 4.13
C SER A 426 -28.43 -0.81 2.90
N LYS A 427 -28.04 -0.38 1.68
CA LYS A 427 -28.59 -0.92 0.43
C LYS A 427 -27.66 -1.90 -0.27
N HIS A 428 -26.35 -1.70 -0.17
CA HIS A 428 -25.37 -2.49 -0.94
C HIS A 428 -23.98 -2.43 -0.32
N THR A 429 -23.19 -3.44 -0.64
CA THR A 429 -21.78 -3.53 -0.29
C THR A 429 -20.93 -3.52 -1.55
N THR A 430 -19.96 -2.65 -1.61
CA THR A 430 -19.06 -2.51 -2.78
C THR A 430 -17.61 -2.46 -2.36
N SER A 431 -16.72 -2.88 -3.25
CA SER A 431 -15.28 -2.71 -3.11
C SER A 431 -14.75 -1.90 -4.30
N ASN A 432 -14.14 -0.76 -3.99
CA ASN A 432 -13.45 0.06 -4.99
C ASN A 432 -11.96 -0.23 -4.91
N LEU A 433 -11.39 -0.74 -5.98
CA LEU A 433 -10.01 -1.15 -6.08
C LEU A 433 -9.23 -0.19 -6.98
N THR A 434 -8.11 0.30 -6.49
CA THR A 434 -7.12 0.94 -7.35
C THR A 434 -6.09 -0.10 -7.74
N LEU A 435 -6.06 -0.45 -9.00
CA LEU A 435 -5.20 -1.47 -9.56
C LEU A 435 -4.02 -0.85 -10.29
N VAL A 436 -2.83 -1.40 -10.09
CA VAL A 436 -1.59 -0.91 -10.71
C VAL A 436 -0.80 -2.04 -11.35
N ARG A 437 -0.06 -1.71 -12.40
CA ARG A 437 0.94 -2.59 -13.01
C ARG A 437 1.92 -1.78 -13.87
N ASP A 438 3.02 -2.41 -14.22
CA ASP A 438 4.11 -1.82 -15.00
C ASP A 438 4.24 -2.38 -16.42
N THR A 439 3.32 -3.23 -16.84
CA THR A 439 3.39 -3.96 -18.12
C THR A 439 2.07 -3.94 -18.85
N PHE A 440 2.12 -4.21 -20.16
CA PHE A 440 0.94 -4.35 -21.02
C PHE A 440 0.62 -5.80 -21.34
N GLY A 441 -0.63 -6.04 -21.67
CA GLY A 441 -1.08 -7.30 -22.22
C GLY A 441 -1.28 -8.40 -21.21
N LYS A 442 -1.93 -9.48 -21.66
CA LYS A 442 -2.18 -10.68 -20.89
C LYS A 442 -1.08 -11.69 -21.15
N LYS A 443 -0.47 -12.24 -20.09
CA LYS A 443 0.40 -13.42 -20.26
C LYS A 443 -0.39 -14.55 -20.88
N PRO A 444 0.22 -15.35 -21.81
CA PRO A 444 -0.38 -16.60 -22.22
C PRO A 444 -0.64 -17.45 -21.00
N SER A 445 -1.83 -18.02 -20.92
CA SER A 445 -2.23 -18.95 -19.85
C SER A 445 -1.45 -20.24 -19.96
#